data_b3c6ef7afa3ade309d4c211c9fe73c88
#
_entry.id   b3c6ef7afa3ade309d4c211c9fe73c88
#
_cell.length_a   1.000
_cell.length_b   1.000
_cell.length_c   1.000
_cell.angle_alpha   90.00
_cell.angle_beta   90.00
_cell.angle_gamma   90.00
#
_symmetry.space_group_name_H-M   'P 1'
#
loop_
_entity.id
_entity.type
_entity.pdbx_description
1 polymer ?
#
loop_
_entity_poly.entity_id
_entity_poly.type
_entity_poly.pdbx_seq_one_letter_code
_entity_poly.pdbx_strand_id
1 'polypeptide(L)'
;MEKKKGISGSTLKMIAIVTMLIDHIGAAVLARLLMVNGLGELDQTNTDAIMQWLSANGALYWMYTVMRMIGRVAFPIFCFLLVEGFLHTHDVKKYAMRLGLFALLSEIPFDLAFSSKILEFNYQNVFFTLFIGLLTMIAYRAVEEKEEWNQALKVILYILIVAAGMALAYFLKTDYAEKGVFCIMVLYIFRKKKMWHADRSPDCDSRKEFQ
;
A
#
# COMPACT_ATOMS: atom_id res chain seq x y z
N MET A 1 -10.30 20.48 28.10
CA MET A 1 -9.47 20.29 26.89
C MET A 1 -10.31 19.60 25.83
N GLU A 2 -10.66 20.29 24.76
CA GLU A 2 -11.41 19.71 23.64
C GLU A 2 -10.58 18.62 22.97
N LYS A 3 -11.08 17.37 22.98
CA LYS A 3 -10.47 16.28 22.20
C LYS A 3 -10.58 16.66 20.72
N LYS A 4 -9.46 17.02 20.09
CA LYS A 4 -9.39 17.17 18.64
C LYS A 4 -9.96 15.90 18.02
N LYS A 5 -11.13 15.98 17.37
CA LYS A 5 -11.74 14.89 16.63
C LYS A 5 -10.81 14.58 15.44
N GLY A 6 -10.02 13.52 15.54
CA GLY A 6 -9.25 13.01 14.41
C GLY A 6 -10.16 12.45 13.32
N ILE A 7 -9.63 12.28 12.11
CA ILE A 7 -10.33 11.63 10.99
C ILE A 7 -10.63 10.17 11.38
N SER A 8 -11.87 9.72 11.18
CA SER A 8 -12.24 8.34 11.49
C SER A 8 -11.60 7.34 10.51
N GLY A 9 -11.37 6.10 10.96
CA GLY A 9 -10.86 5.04 10.08
C GLY A 9 -11.78 4.76 8.90
N SER A 10 -13.10 4.93 9.06
CA SER A 10 -14.06 4.80 7.95
C SER A 10 -13.91 5.92 6.93
N THR A 11 -13.69 7.16 7.37
CA THR A 11 -13.42 8.29 6.47
C THR A 11 -12.13 8.08 5.68
N LEU A 12 -11.06 7.61 6.34
CA LEU A 12 -9.80 7.28 5.65
C LEU A 12 -9.98 6.18 4.60
N LYS A 13 -10.76 5.13 4.89
CA LYS A 13 -11.09 4.09 3.91
C LYS A 13 -11.81 4.65 2.70
N MET A 14 -12.79 5.52 2.91
CA MET A 14 -13.52 6.16 1.80
C MET A 14 -12.61 7.04 0.95
N ILE A 15 -11.73 7.84 1.57
CA ILE A 15 -10.74 8.65 0.84
C ILE A 15 -9.83 7.74 0.00
N ALA A 16 -9.30 6.67 0.59
CA ALA A 16 -8.42 5.73 -0.12
C ALA A 16 -9.13 5.05 -1.31
N ILE A 17 -10.38 4.63 -1.15
CA ILE A 17 -11.17 4.00 -2.22
C ILE A 17 -11.43 4.99 -3.36
N VAL A 18 -11.85 6.22 -3.04
CA VAL A 18 -12.14 7.24 -4.05
C VAL A 18 -10.87 7.65 -4.81
N THR A 19 -9.77 7.88 -4.09
CA THR A 19 -8.49 8.24 -4.75
C THR A 19 -7.94 7.10 -5.58
N MET A 20 -8.10 5.84 -5.16
CA MET A 20 -7.72 4.66 -5.94
C MET A 20 -8.59 4.52 -7.20
N LEU A 21 -9.90 4.77 -7.11
CA LEU A 21 -10.79 4.75 -8.28
C LEU A 21 -10.37 5.80 -9.32
N ILE A 22 -10.05 7.02 -8.87
CA ILE A 22 -9.54 8.10 -9.73
C ILE A 22 -8.25 7.64 -10.44
N ASP A 23 -7.32 7.02 -9.70
CA ASP A 23 -6.08 6.47 -10.26
C ASP A 23 -6.35 5.44 -11.36
N HIS A 24 -7.25 4.49 -11.10
CA HIS A 24 -7.56 3.41 -12.05
C HIS A 24 -8.25 3.93 -13.31
N ILE A 25 -9.14 4.92 -13.19
CA ILE A 25 -9.72 5.60 -14.36
C ILE A 25 -8.61 6.29 -15.17
N GLY A 26 -7.71 7.02 -14.50
CA GLY A 26 -6.54 7.61 -15.14
C GLY A 26 -5.68 6.58 -15.87
N ALA A 27 -5.33 5.50 -15.19
CA ALA A 27 -4.43 4.48 -15.72
C ALA A 27 -5.06 3.59 -16.80
N ALA A 28 -6.35 3.21 -16.67
CA ALA A 28 -7.01 2.32 -17.62
C ALA A 28 -7.62 3.04 -18.82
N VAL A 29 -8.19 4.24 -18.61
CA VAL A 29 -8.91 4.96 -19.66
C VAL A 29 -8.03 6.03 -20.30
N LEU A 30 -7.53 6.98 -19.49
CA LEU A 30 -6.78 8.12 -20.05
C LEU A 30 -5.43 7.69 -20.64
N ALA A 31 -4.74 6.73 -20.03
CA ALA A 31 -3.49 6.21 -20.61
C ALA A 31 -3.74 5.59 -21.99
N ARG A 32 -4.83 4.82 -22.16
CA ARG A 32 -5.18 4.25 -23.46
C ARG A 32 -5.52 5.33 -24.49
N LEU A 33 -6.26 6.37 -24.09
CA LEU A 33 -6.54 7.50 -24.96
C LEU A 33 -5.27 8.22 -25.40
N LEU A 34 -4.30 8.40 -24.49
CA LEU A 34 -3.01 9.00 -24.83
C LEU A 34 -2.22 8.12 -25.80
N MET A 35 -2.25 6.79 -25.64
CA MET A 35 -1.62 5.86 -26.59
C MET A 35 -2.25 5.92 -27.97
N VAL A 36 -3.59 5.95 -28.06
CA VAL A 36 -4.31 6.09 -29.34
C VAL A 36 -3.99 7.43 -30.00
N ASN A 37 -3.74 8.49 -29.23
CA ASN A 37 -3.32 9.80 -29.73
C ASN A 37 -1.81 9.87 -30.04
N GLY A 38 -1.13 8.75 -30.19
CA GLY A 38 0.24 8.67 -30.68
C GLY A 38 1.33 8.84 -29.62
N LEU A 39 1.00 8.83 -28.31
CA LEU A 39 2.01 8.95 -27.26
C LEU A 39 3.07 7.83 -27.35
N GLY A 40 2.66 6.62 -27.72
CA GLY A 40 3.56 5.46 -27.82
C GLY A 40 4.48 5.48 -29.03
N GLU A 41 4.16 6.26 -30.05
CA GLU A 41 4.94 6.39 -31.29
C GLU A 41 5.84 7.64 -31.27
N LEU A 42 5.77 8.42 -30.19
CA LEU A 42 6.51 9.67 -30.09
C LEU A 42 8.01 9.41 -29.86
N ASP A 43 8.85 9.97 -30.70
CA ASP A 43 10.29 9.97 -30.48
C ASP A 43 10.62 10.90 -29.31
N GLN A 44 11.01 10.30 -28.18
CA GLN A 44 11.32 11.03 -26.93
C GLN A 44 12.59 11.88 -27.05
N THR A 45 13.37 11.72 -28.10
CA THR A 45 14.57 12.53 -28.37
C THR A 45 14.25 13.78 -29.19
N ASN A 46 13.10 13.81 -29.88
CA ASN A 46 12.69 14.92 -30.74
C ASN A 46 11.80 15.91 -29.95
N THR A 47 12.42 16.99 -29.46
CA THR A 47 11.74 18.02 -28.68
C THR A 47 10.59 18.71 -29.45
N ASP A 48 10.76 18.94 -30.75
CA ASP A 48 9.74 19.60 -31.58
C ASP A 48 8.50 18.71 -31.74
N ALA A 49 8.70 17.41 -31.97
CA ALA A 49 7.59 16.46 -32.02
C ALA A 49 6.83 16.37 -30.68
N ILE A 50 7.55 16.37 -29.55
CA ILE A 50 6.96 16.40 -28.21
C ILE A 50 6.13 17.67 -28.01
N MET A 51 6.67 18.84 -28.36
CA MET A 51 5.96 20.13 -28.20
C MET A 51 4.71 20.20 -29.07
N GLN A 52 4.80 19.72 -30.30
CA GLN A 52 3.64 19.67 -31.22
C GLN A 52 2.57 18.73 -30.67
N TRP A 53 2.95 17.54 -30.20
CA TRP A 53 2.02 16.59 -29.59
C TRP A 53 1.36 17.15 -28.33
N LEU A 54 2.13 17.80 -27.44
CA LEU A 54 1.64 18.46 -26.24
C LEU A 54 0.69 19.61 -26.55
N SER A 55 0.91 20.36 -27.61
CA SER A 55 -0.01 21.44 -28.01
C SER A 55 -1.40 20.91 -28.39
N ALA A 56 -1.46 19.70 -28.96
CA ALA A 56 -2.71 19.05 -29.35
C ALA A 56 -3.37 18.25 -28.20
N ASN A 57 -2.56 17.61 -27.35
CA ASN A 57 -3.03 16.65 -26.34
C ASN A 57 -2.76 17.08 -24.89
N GLY A 58 -2.27 18.30 -24.68
CA GLY A 58 -1.80 18.76 -23.37
C GLY A 58 -2.87 18.71 -22.28
N ALA A 59 -4.11 19.06 -22.57
CA ALA A 59 -5.21 18.99 -21.61
C ALA A 59 -5.46 17.54 -21.12
N LEU A 60 -5.47 16.57 -22.04
CA LEU A 60 -5.64 15.16 -21.74
C LEU A 60 -4.46 14.62 -20.91
N TYR A 61 -3.23 15.00 -21.27
CA TYR A 61 -2.01 14.62 -20.57
C TYR A 61 -1.98 15.18 -19.13
N TRP A 62 -2.38 16.44 -18.94
CA TRP A 62 -2.47 17.04 -17.61
C TRP A 62 -3.56 16.38 -16.77
N MET A 63 -4.73 16.10 -17.34
CA MET A 63 -5.80 15.39 -16.65
C MET A 63 -5.33 14.00 -16.18
N TYR A 64 -4.67 13.24 -17.05
CA TYR A 64 -4.05 11.96 -16.71
C TYR A 64 -3.06 12.12 -15.55
N THR A 65 -2.13 13.05 -15.65
CA THR A 65 -1.09 13.27 -14.64
C THR A 65 -1.68 13.62 -13.28
N VAL A 66 -2.66 14.53 -13.23
CA VAL A 66 -3.33 14.93 -11.98
C VAL A 66 -4.07 13.75 -11.36
N MET A 67 -4.80 12.95 -12.14
CA MET A 67 -5.50 11.78 -11.63
C MET A 67 -4.53 10.73 -11.04
N ARG A 68 -3.40 10.49 -11.71
CA ARG A 68 -2.33 9.62 -11.21
C ARG A 68 -1.68 10.15 -9.93
N MET A 69 -1.50 11.46 -9.81
CA MET A 69 -0.97 12.07 -8.57
C MET A 69 -1.94 11.92 -7.40
N ILE A 70 -3.23 12.17 -7.62
CA ILE A 70 -4.28 11.97 -6.61
C ILE A 70 -4.31 10.50 -6.16
N GLY A 71 -4.24 9.59 -7.12
CA GLY A 71 -4.29 8.15 -6.87
C GLY A 71 -3.15 7.64 -6.00
N ARG A 72 -1.97 8.19 -6.14
CA ARG A 72 -0.79 7.80 -5.33
C ARG A 72 -0.97 7.99 -3.84
N VAL A 73 -1.90 8.85 -3.41
CA VAL A 73 -2.23 9.05 -1.98
C VAL A 73 -2.96 7.84 -1.39
N ALA A 74 -3.65 7.04 -2.21
CA ALA A 74 -4.39 5.86 -1.76
C ALA A 74 -3.50 4.83 -1.06
N PHE A 75 -2.34 4.53 -1.65
CA PHE A 75 -1.47 3.45 -1.16
C PHE A 75 -0.94 3.69 0.27
N PRO A 76 -0.35 4.84 0.63
CA PRO A 76 0.05 5.12 2.02
C PRO A 76 -1.11 5.03 3.02
N ILE A 77 -2.32 5.44 2.63
CA ILE A 77 -3.51 5.32 3.48
C ILE A 77 -3.86 3.85 3.69
N PHE A 78 -3.84 3.02 2.65
CA PHE A 78 -4.06 1.58 2.80
C PHE A 78 -3.00 0.90 3.65
N CYS A 79 -1.72 1.27 3.50
CA CYS A 79 -0.64 0.78 4.36
C CYS A 79 -0.90 1.13 5.84
N PHE A 80 -1.29 2.37 6.12
CA PHE A 80 -1.64 2.81 7.46
C PHE A 80 -2.84 2.03 8.02
N LEU A 81 -3.92 1.88 7.25
CA LEU A 81 -5.11 1.13 7.66
C LEU A 81 -4.81 -0.36 7.87
N LEU A 82 -3.91 -0.93 7.08
CA LEU A 82 -3.44 -2.31 7.24
C LEU A 82 -2.73 -2.50 8.58
N VAL A 83 -1.81 -1.60 8.90
CA VAL A 83 -1.06 -1.61 10.17
C VAL A 83 -2.00 -1.41 11.37
N GLU A 84 -2.91 -0.44 11.31
CA GLU A 84 -3.93 -0.24 12.36
C GLU A 84 -4.81 -1.49 12.52
N GLY A 85 -5.27 -2.07 11.42
CA GLY A 85 -6.03 -3.32 11.43
C GLY A 85 -5.27 -4.46 12.06
N PHE A 86 -3.98 -4.62 11.74
CA PHE A 86 -3.13 -5.66 12.31
C PHE A 86 -2.90 -5.49 13.82
N LEU A 87 -2.68 -4.25 14.28
CA LEU A 87 -2.43 -3.96 15.70
C LEU A 87 -3.67 -4.16 16.58
N HIS A 88 -4.89 -4.00 16.00
CA HIS A 88 -6.15 -4.06 16.75
C HIS A 88 -6.95 -5.35 16.52
N THR A 89 -6.50 -6.25 15.63
CA THR A 89 -7.24 -7.47 15.35
C THR A 89 -6.97 -8.56 16.40
N HIS A 90 -8.03 -9.24 16.83
CA HIS A 90 -7.93 -10.41 17.70
C HIS A 90 -7.55 -11.68 16.93
N ASP A 91 -7.96 -11.79 15.65
CA ASP A 91 -7.75 -12.98 14.83
C ASP A 91 -6.97 -12.62 13.56
N VAL A 92 -5.65 -12.66 13.70
CA VAL A 92 -4.72 -12.35 12.61
C VAL A 92 -4.84 -13.33 11.44
N LYS A 93 -5.17 -14.61 11.73
CA LYS A 93 -5.34 -15.63 10.68
C LYS A 93 -6.52 -15.31 9.79
N LYS A 94 -7.68 -14.98 10.39
CA LYS A 94 -8.86 -14.57 9.62
C LYS A 94 -8.62 -13.27 8.86
N TYR A 95 -7.86 -12.34 9.44
CA TYR A 95 -7.51 -11.09 8.76
C TYR A 95 -6.66 -11.36 7.52
N ALA A 96 -5.61 -12.17 7.65
CA ALA A 96 -4.76 -12.56 6.51
C ALA A 96 -5.54 -13.33 5.44
N MET A 97 -6.39 -14.29 5.84
CA MET A 97 -7.22 -15.06 4.90
C MET A 97 -8.18 -14.16 4.12
N ARG A 98 -8.86 -13.21 4.78
CA ARG A 98 -9.75 -12.24 4.11
C ARG A 98 -9.00 -11.37 3.12
N LEU A 99 -7.82 -10.87 3.51
CA LEU A 99 -7.01 -10.02 2.64
C LEU A 99 -6.48 -10.81 1.44
N GLY A 100 -5.99 -12.05 1.64
CA GLY A 100 -5.53 -12.93 0.58
C GLY A 100 -6.65 -13.31 -0.40
N LEU A 101 -7.85 -13.64 0.12
CA LEU A 101 -9.02 -13.89 -0.72
C LEU A 101 -9.40 -12.65 -1.54
N PHE A 102 -9.34 -11.47 -0.92
CA PHE A 102 -9.64 -10.22 -1.60
C PHE A 102 -8.60 -9.89 -2.67
N ALA A 103 -7.32 -10.19 -2.44
CA ALA A 103 -6.26 -10.06 -3.44
C ALA A 103 -6.56 -10.93 -4.69
N LEU A 104 -6.94 -12.19 -4.48
CA LEU A 104 -7.30 -13.09 -5.58
C LEU A 104 -8.55 -12.64 -6.35
N LEU A 105 -9.60 -12.22 -5.63
CA LEU A 105 -10.83 -11.74 -6.27
C LEU A 105 -10.62 -10.45 -7.05
N SER A 106 -9.73 -9.59 -6.57
CA SER A 106 -9.41 -8.29 -7.20
C SER A 106 -8.52 -8.44 -8.43
N GLU A 107 -7.88 -9.58 -8.63
CA GLU A 107 -7.01 -9.82 -9.79
C GLU A 107 -7.81 -9.85 -11.10
N ILE A 108 -8.97 -10.47 -11.10
CA ILE A 108 -9.81 -10.59 -12.30
C ILE A 108 -10.19 -9.22 -12.88
N PRO A 109 -10.83 -8.31 -12.11
CA PRO A 109 -11.14 -6.96 -12.63
C PRO A 109 -9.90 -6.13 -12.93
N PHE A 110 -8.81 -6.34 -12.21
CA PHE A 110 -7.55 -5.66 -12.44
C PHE A 110 -6.94 -6.06 -13.80
N ASP A 111 -6.81 -7.35 -14.07
CA ASP A 111 -6.28 -7.86 -15.32
C ASP A 111 -7.13 -7.49 -16.53
N LEU A 112 -8.45 -7.54 -16.39
CA LEU A 112 -9.35 -7.08 -17.43
C LEU A 112 -9.19 -5.60 -17.76
N ALA A 113 -8.97 -4.76 -16.73
CA ALA A 113 -8.79 -3.33 -16.92
C ALA A 113 -7.45 -2.97 -17.56
N PHE A 114 -6.35 -3.67 -17.21
CA PHE A 114 -5.00 -3.29 -17.61
C PHE A 114 -4.42 -4.14 -18.74
N SER A 115 -4.71 -5.44 -18.77
CA SER A 115 -4.12 -6.40 -19.74
C SER A 115 -5.08 -6.87 -20.81
N SER A 116 -6.40 -6.63 -20.65
CA SER A 116 -7.45 -7.19 -21.52
C SER A 116 -7.44 -8.72 -21.56
N LYS A 117 -6.89 -9.36 -20.53
CA LYS A 117 -6.84 -10.80 -20.30
C LYS A 117 -7.51 -11.13 -18.97
N ILE A 118 -8.01 -12.35 -18.80
CA ILE A 118 -8.69 -12.78 -17.57
C ILE A 118 -7.67 -13.05 -16.45
N LEU A 119 -6.48 -13.54 -16.79
CA LEU A 119 -5.38 -13.83 -15.88
C LEU A 119 -4.05 -13.43 -16.53
N GLU A 120 -3.34 -12.48 -15.93
CA GLU A 120 -2.02 -12.05 -16.34
C GLU A 120 -1.07 -12.09 -15.14
N PHE A 121 -0.03 -12.92 -15.22
CA PHE A 121 0.91 -13.12 -14.10
C PHE A 121 2.10 -12.16 -14.11
N ASN A 122 2.18 -11.25 -15.07
CA ASN A 122 3.33 -10.34 -15.19
C ASN A 122 3.22 -9.10 -14.29
N TYR A 123 2.03 -8.80 -13.77
CA TYR A 123 1.82 -7.65 -12.90
C TYR A 123 0.60 -7.90 -12.00
N GLN A 124 0.81 -7.96 -10.69
CA GLN A 124 -0.22 -8.29 -9.71
C GLN A 124 -0.77 -7.02 -9.05
N ASN A 125 -2.05 -7.04 -8.66
CA ASN A 125 -2.70 -5.91 -8.01
C ASN A 125 -2.11 -5.55 -6.63
N VAL A 126 -2.41 -4.35 -6.14
CA VAL A 126 -1.89 -3.79 -4.89
C VAL A 126 -2.23 -4.62 -3.64
N PHE A 127 -3.32 -5.39 -3.65
CA PHE A 127 -3.70 -6.22 -2.50
C PHE A 127 -2.71 -7.34 -2.24
N PHE A 128 -2.00 -7.84 -3.27
CA PHE A 128 -0.89 -8.78 -3.06
C PHE A 128 0.27 -8.13 -2.31
N THR A 129 0.62 -6.86 -2.61
CA THR A 129 1.62 -6.13 -1.83
C THR A 129 1.20 -5.98 -0.37
N LEU A 130 -0.07 -5.60 -0.13
CA LEU A 130 -0.63 -5.49 1.23
C LEU A 130 -0.64 -6.84 1.95
N PHE A 131 -0.98 -7.92 1.26
CA PHE A 131 -1.00 -9.27 1.81
C PHE A 131 0.41 -9.75 2.20
N ILE A 132 1.41 -9.58 1.33
CA ILE A 132 2.81 -9.91 1.64
C ILE A 132 3.31 -9.05 2.80
N GLY A 133 3.00 -7.76 2.83
CA GLY A 133 3.31 -6.87 3.95
C GLY A 133 2.69 -7.35 5.27
N LEU A 134 1.44 -7.83 5.24
CA LEU A 134 0.78 -8.42 6.40
C LEU A 134 1.48 -9.69 6.87
N LEU A 135 1.85 -10.61 5.96
CA LEU A 135 2.59 -11.82 6.30
C LEU A 135 3.97 -11.48 6.90
N THR A 136 4.63 -10.46 6.36
CA THR A 136 5.91 -9.96 6.89
C THR A 136 5.75 -9.41 8.31
N MET A 137 4.69 -8.65 8.60
CA MET A 137 4.37 -8.17 9.96
C MET A 137 4.09 -9.33 10.92
N ILE A 138 3.37 -10.37 10.47
CA ILE A 138 3.09 -11.57 11.27
C ILE A 138 4.40 -12.28 11.63
N ALA A 139 5.28 -12.52 10.67
CA ALA A 139 6.56 -13.16 10.90
C ALA A 139 7.47 -12.32 11.82
N TYR A 140 7.50 -11.00 11.62
CA TYR A 140 8.25 -10.08 12.48
C TYR A 140 7.76 -10.16 13.94
N ARG A 141 6.45 -10.11 14.16
CA ARG A 141 5.83 -10.22 15.50
C ARG A 141 6.12 -11.56 16.17
N ALA A 142 6.11 -12.65 15.40
CA ALA A 142 6.43 -13.99 15.93
C ALA A 142 7.86 -14.11 16.49
N VAL A 143 8.84 -13.41 15.87
CA VAL A 143 10.21 -13.33 16.40
C VAL A 143 10.27 -12.46 17.65
N GLU A 144 9.49 -11.39 17.69
CA GLU A 144 9.45 -10.46 18.81
C GLU A 144 8.91 -11.12 20.09
N GLU A 145 7.91 -11.99 19.97
CA GLU A 145 7.28 -12.74 21.06
C GLU A 145 8.21 -13.82 21.67
N LYS A 146 9.36 -14.13 21.05
CA LYS A 146 10.37 -15.06 21.58
C LYS A 146 11.31 -14.35 22.56
N GLU A 147 10.91 -14.22 23.82
CA GLU A 147 11.70 -13.51 24.84
C GLU A 147 13.07 -14.16 25.11
N GLU A 148 13.16 -15.48 24.98
CA GLU A 148 14.38 -16.28 25.26
C GLU A 148 15.50 -16.03 24.22
N TRP A 149 15.21 -15.45 23.06
CA TRP A 149 16.18 -15.30 21.99
C TRP A 149 17.10 -14.09 22.21
N ASN A 150 18.40 -14.31 21.92
CA ASN A 150 19.40 -13.25 21.97
C ASN A 150 19.00 -12.07 21.06
N GLN A 151 19.25 -10.85 21.55
CA GLN A 151 18.94 -9.63 20.81
C GLN A 151 19.64 -9.55 19.44
N ALA A 152 20.90 -10.00 19.37
CA ALA A 152 21.63 -10.04 18.10
C ALA A 152 20.94 -10.97 17.08
N LEU A 153 20.48 -12.15 17.52
CA LEU A 153 19.73 -13.08 16.68
C LEU A 153 18.41 -12.45 16.21
N LYS A 154 17.66 -11.78 17.10
CA LYS A 154 16.42 -11.09 16.73
C LYS A 154 16.64 -10.04 15.66
N VAL A 155 17.68 -9.21 15.79
CA VAL A 155 18.00 -8.17 14.80
C VAL A 155 18.30 -8.78 13.43
N ILE A 156 19.09 -9.85 13.39
CA ILE A 156 19.38 -10.56 12.14
C ILE A 156 18.08 -11.10 11.51
N LEU A 157 17.22 -11.74 12.31
CA LEU A 157 15.95 -12.29 11.83
C LEU A 157 14.99 -11.18 11.34
N TYR A 158 14.94 -10.04 12.00
CA TYR A 158 14.13 -8.90 11.54
C TYR A 158 14.57 -8.43 10.17
N ILE A 159 15.87 -8.29 9.94
CA ILE A 159 16.42 -7.90 8.64
C ILE A 159 16.08 -8.96 7.58
N LEU A 160 16.28 -10.24 7.89
CA LEU A 160 16.00 -11.34 6.98
C LEU A 160 14.51 -11.44 6.61
N ILE A 161 13.61 -11.28 7.58
CA ILE A 161 12.15 -11.32 7.36
C ILE A 161 11.72 -10.18 6.45
N VAL A 162 12.20 -8.97 6.71
CA VAL A 162 11.87 -7.80 5.86
C VAL A 162 12.43 -7.98 4.46
N ALA A 163 13.70 -8.40 4.34
CA ALA A 163 14.33 -8.66 3.05
C ALA A 163 13.59 -9.77 2.26
N ALA A 164 13.18 -10.86 2.94
CA ALA A 164 12.41 -11.94 2.32
C ALA A 164 11.04 -11.46 1.83
N GLY A 165 10.32 -10.65 2.62
CA GLY A 165 9.05 -10.05 2.21
C GLY A 165 9.20 -9.13 1.01
N MET A 166 10.23 -8.28 1.00
CA MET A 166 10.56 -7.39 -0.13
C MET A 166 10.92 -8.20 -1.38
N ALA A 167 11.76 -9.22 -1.25
CA ALA A 167 12.14 -10.10 -2.35
C ALA A 167 10.91 -10.82 -2.93
N LEU A 168 10.04 -11.36 -2.08
CA LEU A 168 8.81 -12.03 -2.50
C LEU A 168 7.91 -11.08 -3.32
N ALA A 169 7.70 -9.85 -2.85
CA ALA A 169 6.90 -8.85 -3.57
C ALA A 169 7.54 -8.47 -4.93
N TYR A 170 8.86 -8.37 -4.99
CA TYR A 170 9.59 -8.10 -6.22
C TYR A 170 9.46 -9.24 -7.24
N PHE A 171 9.68 -10.50 -6.82
CA PHE A 171 9.61 -11.65 -7.71
C PHE A 171 8.17 -11.93 -8.20
N LEU A 172 7.18 -11.69 -7.37
CA LEU A 172 5.77 -11.78 -7.77
C LEU A 172 5.29 -10.58 -8.59
N LYS A 173 6.14 -9.58 -8.82
CA LYS A 173 5.83 -8.39 -9.61
C LYS A 173 4.56 -7.68 -9.14
N THR A 174 4.39 -7.56 -7.82
CA THR A 174 3.23 -6.90 -7.24
C THR A 174 3.30 -5.39 -7.44
N ASP A 175 2.14 -4.73 -7.48
CA ASP A 175 2.09 -3.26 -7.51
C ASP A 175 2.80 -2.68 -6.27
N TYR A 176 3.62 -1.66 -6.44
CA TYR A 176 4.58 -1.13 -5.46
C TYR A 176 5.70 -2.09 -5.02
N ALA A 177 5.70 -3.35 -5.43
CA ALA A 177 6.78 -4.34 -5.22
C ALA A 177 7.46 -4.24 -3.82
N GLU A 178 8.79 -4.27 -3.78
CA GLU A 178 9.59 -4.19 -2.56
C GLU A 178 9.38 -2.88 -1.77
N LYS A 179 9.13 -1.77 -2.46
CA LYS A 179 8.91 -0.45 -1.84
C LYS A 179 7.64 -0.43 -1.01
N GLY A 180 6.62 -1.17 -1.47
CA GLY A 180 5.35 -1.30 -0.76
C GLY A 180 5.51 -2.04 0.57
N VAL A 181 6.19 -3.18 0.57
CA VAL A 181 6.47 -3.95 1.80
C VAL A 181 7.34 -3.14 2.76
N PHE A 182 8.37 -2.46 2.25
CA PHE A 182 9.21 -1.58 3.06
C PHE A 182 8.39 -0.47 3.74
N CYS A 183 7.51 0.22 3.00
CA CYS A 183 6.62 1.25 3.55
C CYS A 183 5.73 0.71 4.68
N ILE A 184 5.12 -0.47 4.50
CA ILE A 184 4.30 -1.14 5.51
C ILE A 184 5.10 -1.42 6.77
N MET A 185 6.32 -1.96 6.64
CA MET A 185 7.17 -2.31 7.78
C MET A 185 7.65 -1.06 8.54
N VAL A 186 8.01 0.01 7.83
CA VAL A 186 8.35 1.30 8.44
C VAL A 186 7.18 1.82 9.27
N LEU A 187 5.97 1.88 8.68
CA LEU A 187 4.78 2.31 9.39
C LEU A 187 4.47 1.44 10.62
N TYR A 188 4.62 0.12 10.50
CA TYR A 188 4.40 -0.82 11.60
C TYR A 188 5.34 -0.55 12.78
N ILE A 189 6.64 -0.45 12.52
CA ILE A 189 7.66 -0.23 13.55
C ILE A 189 7.42 1.12 14.28
N PHE A 190 7.19 2.19 13.52
CA PHE A 190 6.94 3.51 14.11
C PHE A 190 5.63 3.57 14.88
N ARG A 191 4.57 2.98 14.35
CA ARG A 191 3.26 2.99 14.99
C ARG A 191 3.26 2.21 16.29
N LYS A 192 3.89 1.02 16.29
CA LYS A 192 4.03 0.20 17.47
C LYS A 192 4.82 0.90 18.58
N LYS A 193 5.94 1.54 18.23
CA LYS A 193 6.75 2.31 19.18
C LYS A 193 5.93 3.43 19.82
N LYS A 194 5.11 4.13 19.06
CA LYS A 194 4.23 5.19 19.58
C LYS A 194 3.18 4.66 20.55
N MET A 195 2.58 3.50 20.27
CA MET A 195 1.61 2.85 21.18
C MET A 195 2.28 2.46 22.50
N TRP A 196 3.46 1.85 22.44
CA TRP A 196 4.20 1.46 23.64
C TRP A 196 4.60 2.63 24.55
N HIS A 197 4.93 3.79 23.97
CA HIS A 197 5.19 5.01 24.74
C HIS A 197 3.90 5.60 25.35
N ALA A 198 2.77 5.49 24.67
CA ALA A 198 1.48 5.99 25.18
C ALA A 198 0.99 5.16 26.38
N ASP A 199 1.18 3.83 26.36
CA ASP A 199 0.82 2.94 27.48
C ASP A 199 1.71 3.11 28.72
N ARG A 200 2.91 3.66 28.57
CA ARG A 200 3.86 3.93 29.65
C ARG A 200 3.81 5.37 30.20
N SER A 201 2.94 6.21 29.65
CA SER A 201 2.81 7.57 30.17
C SER A 201 2.11 7.56 31.54
N PRO A 202 2.57 8.35 32.54
CA PRO A 202 2.02 8.35 33.91
C PRO A 202 0.53 8.64 34.01
N ASP A 203 -0.05 9.27 32.97
CA ASP A 203 -1.51 9.54 32.90
C ASP A 203 -2.39 8.29 32.70
N CYS A 204 -1.80 7.13 32.40
CA CYS A 204 -2.53 5.87 32.23
C CYS A 204 -2.66 5.09 33.55
N ASP A 205 -1.69 5.25 34.45
CA ASP A 205 -1.66 4.53 35.75
C ASP A 205 -2.71 5.07 36.72
N SER A 206 -3.02 6.37 36.66
CA SER A 206 -4.06 7.00 37.50
C SER A 206 -5.49 6.56 37.15
N ARG A 207 -5.72 5.89 36.02
CA ARG A 207 -7.04 5.37 35.59
C ARG A 207 -7.33 3.92 36.04
N LYS A 208 -6.31 3.17 36.46
CA LYS A 208 -6.47 1.80 36.94
C LYS A 208 -6.72 1.70 38.45
N GLU A 209 -6.51 2.79 39.20
CA GLU A 209 -6.77 2.84 40.64
C GLU A 209 -8.21 3.21 41.02
N PHE A 210 -9.09 3.47 40.03
CA PHE A 210 -10.51 3.84 40.25
C PHE A 210 -11.52 2.86 39.61
N GLN A 211 -11.18 1.56 39.51
CA GLN A 211 -12.17 0.52 39.19
C GLN A 211 -12.20 -0.60 40.22
#